data_1381eafb940e8f43c3f866598ad20679
#
_entry.id   1381eafb940e8f43c3f866598ad20679
#
_cell.length_a   1.000
_cell.length_b   1.000
_cell.length_c   1.000
_cell.angle_alpha   90.00
_cell.angle_beta   90.00
_cell.angle_gamma   90.00
#
_symmetry.space_group_name_H-M   'P 1'
#
loop_
_entity.id
_entity.type
_entity.pdbx_description
1 polymer ?
#
loop_
_entity_poly.entity_id
_entity_poly.type
_entity_poly.pdbx_seq_one_letter_code
_entity_poly.pdbx_strand_id
1 'polypeptide(L)'
;MQRQLKKEVKIGSIKIGGTNPIAVQTMLNVPVKDIAGNVAQAERVAKAGCQIVRVTVPTPADAAVVAAIKEKVDIPVVADIHFDYRAALAALDAGADKIRINPGNIGDDDRVKAVADACNARNVPIRIGVNGGSLEKHILAKYGAPVPEAMVESAMYHVRLLQKYDFDNIVISIKSSNVPRMMAAYRLLASQTRSEE
;
A
#
# COMPACT_ATOMS: atom_id res chain seq x y z
N MET A 1 -5.50 -25.56 -2.42
CA MET A 1 -6.18 -24.51 -1.62
C MET A 1 -6.97 -23.65 -2.59
N GLN A 2 -8.28 -23.55 -2.40
CA GLN A 2 -9.14 -22.77 -3.29
C GLN A 2 -8.95 -21.28 -2.99
N ARG A 3 -8.78 -20.42 -4.01
CA ARG A 3 -8.66 -18.97 -3.87
C ARG A 3 -9.98 -18.40 -3.36
N GLN A 4 -9.95 -17.67 -2.26
CA GLN A 4 -11.13 -16.92 -1.81
C GLN A 4 -11.29 -15.67 -2.68
N LEU A 5 -12.47 -15.47 -3.24
CA LEU A 5 -12.80 -14.25 -3.97
C LEU A 5 -12.91 -13.08 -2.98
N LYS A 6 -12.28 -11.98 -3.30
CA LYS A 6 -12.27 -10.73 -2.51
C LYS A 6 -12.67 -9.58 -3.43
N LYS A 7 -13.06 -8.44 -2.84
CA LYS A 7 -13.39 -7.22 -3.56
C LYS A 7 -12.29 -6.88 -4.59
N GLU A 8 -12.70 -6.46 -5.77
CA GLU A 8 -11.78 -5.96 -6.79
C GLU A 8 -11.34 -4.54 -6.42
N VAL A 9 -10.04 -4.28 -6.62
CA VAL A 9 -9.45 -2.95 -6.46
C VAL A 9 -8.77 -2.57 -7.76
N LYS A 10 -9.07 -1.38 -8.27
CA LYS A 10 -8.44 -0.83 -9.47
C LYS A 10 -7.21 -0.02 -9.07
N ILE A 11 -6.08 -0.27 -9.75
CA ILE A 11 -4.81 0.43 -9.58
C ILE A 11 -4.39 0.92 -10.96
N GLY A 12 -4.66 2.17 -11.28
CA GLY A 12 -4.46 2.68 -12.65
C GLY A 12 -5.21 1.83 -13.68
N SER A 13 -4.47 1.20 -14.60
CA SER A 13 -4.99 0.30 -15.64
C SER A 13 -5.20 -1.16 -15.16
N ILE A 14 -4.70 -1.54 -13.99
CA ILE A 14 -4.70 -2.92 -13.49
C ILE A 14 -5.82 -3.11 -12.45
N LYS A 15 -6.47 -4.28 -12.47
CA LYS A 15 -7.38 -4.73 -11.41
C LYS A 15 -6.75 -5.88 -10.64
N ILE A 16 -6.85 -5.84 -9.32
CA ILE A 16 -6.46 -6.93 -8.41
C ILE A 16 -7.66 -7.40 -7.59
N GLY A 17 -7.58 -8.60 -7.02
CA GLY A 17 -8.73 -9.20 -6.31
C GLY A 17 -9.70 -9.91 -7.25
N GLY A 18 -10.85 -10.33 -6.74
CA GLY A 18 -11.84 -11.09 -7.52
C GLY A 18 -11.24 -12.27 -8.26
N THR A 19 -11.61 -12.43 -9.51
CA THR A 19 -11.08 -13.45 -10.45
C THR A 19 -9.86 -12.98 -11.24
N ASN A 20 -9.42 -11.72 -11.05
CA ASN A 20 -8.30 -11.17 -11.80
C ASN A 20 -7.00 -11.95 -11.54
N PRO A 21 -6.09 -12.05 -12.53
CA PRO A 21 -4.80 -12.67 -12.34
C PRO A 21 -3.97 -11.95 -11.27
N ILE A 22 -2.99 -12.66 -10.70
CA ILE A 22 -2.05 -12.07 -9.75
C ILE A 22 -1.13 -11.10 -10.49
N ALA A 23 -1.16 -9.83 -10.14
CA ALA A 23 -0.32 -8.82 -10.76
C ALA A 23 1.15 -8.91 -10.28
N VAL A 24 2.07 -8.80 -11.24
CA VAL A 24 3.51 -8.76 -10.96
C VAL A 24 3.91 -7.33 -10.58
N GLN A 25 4.35 -7.15 -9.33
CA GLN A 25 4.81 -5.86 -8.82
C GLN A 25 6.26 -5.95 -8.35
N THR A 26 7.05 -4.91 -8.64
CA THR A 26 8.39 -4.74 -8.06
C THR A 26 8.54 -3.38 -7.40
N MET A 27 9.58 -3.24 -6.57
CA MET A 27 9.97 -1.98 -5.94
C MET A 27 11.29 -1.51 -6.51
N LEU A 28 11.37 -0.23 -6.89
CA LEU A 28 12.62 0.40 -7.30
C LEU A 28 13.58 0.50 -6.10
N ASN A 29 14.86 0.34 -6.36
CA ASN A 29 15.92 0.36 -5.35
C ASN A 29 17.00 1.42 -5.62
N VAL A 30 16.82 2.23 -6.65
CA VAL A 30 17.63 3.41 -6.90
C VAL A 30 17.31 4.49 -5.87
N PRO A 31 18.29 5.24 -5.34
CA PRO A 31 18.02 6.35 -4.43
C PRO A 31 17.00 7.34 -5.02
N VAL A 32 16.03 7.77 -4.24
CA VAL A 32 14.89 8.59 -4.72
C VAL A 32 15.33 9.91 -5.38
N LYS A 33 16.46 10.46 -4.95
CA LYS A 33 17.05 11.69 -5.52
C LYS A 33 17.61 11.51 -6.92
N ASP A 34 17.94 10.30 -7.31
CA ASP A 34 18.35 9.95 -8.68
C ASP A 34 17.09 9.64 -9.51
N ILE A 35 16.41 10.69 -9.94
CA ILE A 35 15.18 10.60 -10.73
C ILE A 35 15.44 9.85 -12.04
N ALA A 36 16.51 10.18 -12.75
CA ALA A 36 16.85 9.56 -14.03
C ALA A 36 17.11 8.05 -13.87
N GLY A 37 17.84 7.65 -12.83
CA GLY A 37 18.08 6.24 -12.51
C GLY A 37 16.80 5.48 -12.16
N ASN A 38 15.87 6.10 -11.41
CA ASN A 38 14.56 5.51 -11.12
C ASN A 38 13.72 5.31 -12.38
N VAL A 39 13.70 6.30 -13.28
CA VAL A 39 13.02 6.20 -14.58
C VAL A 39 13.60 5.06 -15.42
N ALA A 40 14.91 5.01 -15.57
CA ALA A 40 15.59 3.95 -16.34
C ALA A 40 15.32 2.55 -15.72
N GLN A 41 15.28 2.45 -14.39
CA GLN A 41 14.91 1.19 -13.73
C GLN A 41 13.44 0.84 -14.00
N ALA A 42 12.51 1.81 -13.93
CA ALA A 42 11.09 1.59 -14.19
C ALA A 42 10.85 1.09 -15.63
N GLU A 43 11.49 1.70 -16.63
CA GLU A 43 11.43 1.25 -18.04
C GLU A 43 11.96 -0.17 -18.20
N ARG A 44 13.10 -0.49 -17.56
CA ARG A 44 13.71 -1.82 -17.64
C ARG A 44 12.80 -2.90 -17.03
N VAL A 45 12.20 -2.64 -15.87
CA VAL A 45 11.31 -3.63 -15.23
C VAL A 45 9.98 -3.75 -15.96
N ALA A 46 9.44 -2.67 -16.53
CA ALA A 46 8.25 -2.70 -17.38
C ALA A 46 8.48 -3.59 -18.62
N LYS A 47 9.61 -3.41 -19.31
CA LYS A 47 10.02 -4.27 -20.45
C LYS A 47 10.21 -5.74 -20.06
N ALA A 48 10.57 -6.01 -18.79
CA ALA A 48 10.69 -7.37 -18.26
C ALA A 48 9.34 -8.00 -17.83
N GLY A 49 8.21 -7.29 -18.04
CA GLY A 49 6.87 -7.81 -17.71
C GLY A 49 6.34 -7.40 -16.34
N CYS A 50 6.96 -6.45 -15.66
CA CYS A 50 6.41 -5.85 -14.46
C CYS A 50 5.12 -5.09 -14.81
N GLN A 51 4.06 -5.32 -14.01
CA GLN A 51 2.76 -4.71 -14.24
C GLN A 51 2.45 -3.54 -13.31
N ILE A 52 3.15 -3.45 -12.18
CA ILE A 52 3.00 -2.36 -11.20
C ILE A 52 4.38 -2.05 -10.63
N VAL A 53 4.79 -0.80 -10.66
CA VAL A 53 6.06 -0.37 -10.04
C VAL A 53 5.79 0.40 -8.75
N ARG A 54 6.67 0.21 -7.74
CA ARG A 54 6.59 0.91 -6.46
C ARG A 54 7.87 1.70 -6.23
N VAL A 55 7.73 2.96 -5.82
CA VAL A 55 8.85 3.84 -5.48
C VAL A 55 8.62 4.47 -4.12
N THR A 56 9.70 4.65 -3.35
CA THR A 56 9.65 5.34 -2.05
C THR A 56 9.53 6.84 -2.26
N VAL A 57 8.64 7.50 -1.48
CA VAL A 57 8.46 8.97 -1.50
C VAL A 57 8.53 9.47 -0.05
N PRO A 58 9.74 9.73 0.49
CA PRO A 58 9.92 10.12 1.88
C PRO A 58 9.42 11.52 2.20
N THR A 59 9.55 12.47 1.27
CA THR A 59 9.16 13.87 1.44
C THR A 59 8.29 14.36 0.27
N PRO A 60 7.55 15.46 0.43
CA PRO A 60 6.76 16.03 -0.67
C PRO A 60 7.59 16.35 -1.93
N ALA A 61 8.82 16.82 -1.77
CA ALA A 61 9.72 17.11 -2.89
C ALA A 61 10.12 15.85 -3.69
N ASP A 62 10.13 14.69 -3.05
CA ASP A 62 10.46 13.42 -3.70
C ASP A 62 9.33 12.90 -4.60
N ALA A 63 8.13 13.47 -4.52
CA ALA A 63 7.01 13.12 -5.40
C ALA A 63 7.31 13.38 -6.89
N ALA A 64 8.29 14.24 -7.20
CA ALA A 64 8.76 14.46 -8.57
C ALA A 64 9.20 13.17 -9.27
N VAL A 65 9.70 12.16 -8.53
CA VAL A 65 10.06 10.86 -9.11
C VAL A 65 8.83 10.12 -9.67
N VAL A 66 7.67 10.28 -9.03
CA VAL A 66 6.41 9.67 -9.50
C VAL A 66 6.02 10.26 -10.84
N ALA A 67 5.98 11.59 -10.95
CA ALA A 67 5.66 12.29 -12.21
C ALA A 67 6.61 11.86 -13.33
N ALA A 68 7.92 11.87 -13.07
CA ALA A 68 8.93 11.49 -14.07
C ALA A 68 8.79 10.03 -14.56
N ILE A 69 8.47 9.10 -13.67
CA ILE A 69 8.19 7.71 -14.04
C ILE A 69 6.92 7.63 -14.89
N LYS A 70 5.83 8.30 -14.48
CA LYS A 70 4.54 8.30 -15.19
C LYS A 70 4.64 8.86 -16.62
N GLU A 71 5.58 9.76 -16.90
CA GLU A 71 5.84 10.28 -18.26
C GLU A 71 6.49 9.23 -19.19
N LYS A 72 7.11 8.18 -18.66
CA LYS A 72 7.93 7.22 -19.42
C LYS A 72 7.40 5.81 -19.44
N VAL A 73 6.52 5.44 -18.50
CA VAL A 73 5.95 4.09 -18.44
C VAL A 73 4.43 4.14 -18.26
N ASP A 74 3.73 3.23 -18.94
CA ASP A 74 2.26 3.13 -18.90
C ASP A 74 1.75 2.26 -17.73
N ILE A 75 2.68 1.59 -17.00
CA ILE A 75 2.30 0.75 -15.85
C ILE A 75 2.00 1.61 -14.61
N PRO A 76 1.05 1.19 -13.76
CA PRO A 76 0.72 1.90 -12.53
C PRO A 76 1.90 2.10 -11.59
N VAL A 77 1.95 3.28 -10.97
CA VAL A 77 2.98 3.67 -10.00
C VAL A 77 2.40 3.72 -8.58
N VAL A 78 3.03 3.00 -7.67
CA VAL A 78 2.69 3.00 -6.23
C VAL A 78 3.68 3.87 -5.48
N ALA A 79 3.19 4.91 -4.80
CA ALA A 79 4.00 5.72 -3.89
C ALA A 79 4.03 5.10 -2.49
N ASP A 80 5.23 4.82 -2.00
CA ASP A 80 5.47 4.26 -0.67
C ASP A 80 5.79 5.37 0.32
N ILE A 81 4.83 5.69 1.17
CA ILE A 81 4.87 6.77 2.16
C ILE A 81 5.07 6.14 3.55
N HIS A 82 5.99 6.68 4.34
CA HIS A 82 6.28 6.13 5.66
C HIS A 82 5.64 6.95 6.79
N PHE A 83 5.84 8.29 6.81
CA PHE A 83 5.46 9.12 7.95
C PHE A 83 4.83 10.47 7.59
N ASP A 84 5.19 11.06 6.45
CA ASP A 84 4.72 12.40 6.10
C ASP A 84 3.47 12.33 5.21
N TYR A 85 2.30 12.69 5.76
CA TYR A 85 1.05 12.73 5.00
C TYR A 85 1.11 13.69 3.79
N ARG A 86 1.92 14.76 3.87
CA ARG A 86 2.09 15.71 2.77
C ARG A 86 2.79 15.08 1.57
N ALA A 87 3.67 14.09 1.82
CA ALA A 87 4.28 13.32 0.76
C ALA A 87 3.23 12.45 0.03
N ALA A 88 2.22 11.94 0.74
CA ALA A 88 1.10 11.23 0.12
C ALA A 88 0.27 12.17 -0.78
N LEU A 89 -0.06 13.38 -0.31
CA LEU A 89 -0.77 14.37 -1.10
C LEU A 89 0.01 14.78 -2.36
N ALA A 90 1.30 15.08 -2.20
CA ALA A 90 2.17 15.42 -3.33
C ALA A 90 2.32 14.26 -4.34
N ALA A 91 2.38 13.01 -3.86
CA ALA A 91 2.43 11.84 -4.74
C ALA A 91 1.12 11.65 -5.53
N LEU A 92 -0.04 11.93 -4.92
CA LEU A 92 -1.33 11.95 -5.60
C LEU A 92 -1.39 13.03 -6.70
N ASP A 93 -0.90 14.23 -6.41
CA ASP A 93 -0.81 15.33 -7.37
C ASP A 93 0.17 14.99 -8.51
N ALA A 94 1.22 14.23 -8.23
CA ALA A 94 2.17 13.71 -9.22
C ALA A 94 1.63 12.51 -10.03
N GLY A 95 0.40 12.05 -9.78
CA GLY A 95 -0.28 11.00 -10.54
C GLY A 95 -0.05 9.57 -10.05
N ALA A 96 0.27 9.37 -8.76
CA ALA A 96 0.35 8.03 -8.19
C ALA A 96 -0.97 7.27 -8.32
N ASP A 97 -0.91 6.02 -8.75
CA ASP A 97 -2.08 5.16 -8.95
C ASP A 97 -2.47 4.36 -7.69
N LYS A 98 -1.61 4.31 -6.68
CA LYS A 98 -1.87 3.74 -5.36
C LYS A 98 -0.93 4.36 -4.33
N ILE A 99 -1.45 4.62 -3.15
CA ILE A 99 -0.64 5.05 -2.00
C ILE A 99 -0.44 3.85 -1.06
N ARG A 100 0.80 3.62 -0.63
CA ARG A 100 1.09 2.68 0.46
C ARG A 100 1.44 3.47 1.71
N ILE A 101 0.60 3.35 2.73
CA ILE A 101 0.82 3.94 4.06
C ILE A 101 0.31 2.99 5.15
N ASN A 102 0.73 3.28 6.39
CA ASN A 102 0.03 2.82 7.58
C ASN A 102 -0.59 4.07 8.23
N PRO A 103 -1.94 4.23 8.21
CA PRO A 103 -2.60 5.45 8.68
C PRO A 103 -2.21 5.87 10.09
N GLY A 104 -2.00 4.93 11.00
CA GLY A 104 -1.52 5.22 12.36
C GLY A 104 -0.10 5.79 12.47
N ASN A 105 0.67 5.84 11.37
CA ASN A 105 2.05 6.36 11.37
C ASN A 105 2.16 7.76 10.75
N ILE A 106 1.11 8.29 10.13
CA ILE A 106 1.17 9.56 9.40
C ILE A 106 0.70 10.76 10.23
N GLY A 107 0.32 10.53 11.47
CA GLY A 107 -0.03 11.56 12.46
C GLY A 107 -1.43 11.42 13.02
N ASP A 108 -2.03 12.56 13.34
CA ASP A 108 -3.36 12.66 13.93
C ASP A 108 -4.50 12.41 12.93
N ASP A 109 -5.71 12.40 13.45
CA ASP A 109 -6.94 12.14 12.69
C ASP A 109 -7.13 13.07 11.49
N ASP A 110 -6.78 14.36 11.60
CA ASP A 110 -6.94 15.32 10.51
C ASP A 110 -6.03 14.99 9.32
N ARG A 111 -4.84 14.47 9.59
CA ARG A 111 -3.90 14.05 8.54
C ARG A 111 -4.36 12.77 7.85
N VAL A 112 -4.88 11.82 8.62
CA VAL A 112 -5.48 10.60 8.06
C VAL A 112 -6.67 10.96 7.17
N LYS A 113 -7.55 11.86 7.65
CA LYS A 113 -8.68 12.38 6.90
C LYS A 113 -8.25 13.05 5.60
N ALA A 114 -7.26 13.94 5.65
CA ALA A 114 -6.77 14.64 4.46
C ALA A 114 -6.28 13.67 3.36
N VAL A 115 -5.58 12.59 3.74
CA VAL A 115 -5.13 11.57 2.77
C VAL A 115 -6.31 10.74 2.26
N ALA A 116 -7.24 10.34 3.12
CA ALA A 116 -8.44 9.59 2.73
C ALA A 116 -9.30 10.39 1.75
N ASP A 117 -9.58 11.66 2.05
CA ASP A 117 -10.35 12.55 1.17
C ASP A 117 -9.66 12.75 -0.20
N ALA A 118 -8.34 12.98 -0.20
CA ALA A 118 -7.57 13.16 -1.42
C ALA A 118 -7.55 11.88 -2.30
N CYS A 119 -7.46 10.70 -1.67
CA CYS A 119 -7.53 9.42 -2.36
C CYS A 119 -8.95 9.13 -2.89
N ASN A 120 -9.99 9.42 -2.10
CA ASN A 120 -11.39 9.30 -2.54
C ASN A 120 -11.68 10.18 -3.76
N ALA A 121 -11.30 11.45 -3.71
CA ALA A 121 -11.52 12.41 -4.81
C ALA A 121 -10.89 11.96 -6.13
N ARG A 122 -9.81 11.16 -6.08
CA ARG A 122 -9.08 10.65 -7.26
C ARG A 122 -9.35 9.17 -7.54
N ASN A 123 -10.17 8.52 -6.72
CA ASN A 123 -10.42 7.07 -6.77
C ASN A 123 -9.12 6.24 -6.71
N VAL A 124 -8.15 6.68 -5.92
CA VAL A 124 -6.85 6.03 -5.73
C VAL A 124 -6.89 5.14 -4.49
N PRO A 125 -6.58 3.83 -4.59
CA PRO A 125 -6.59 2.93 -3.45
C PRO A 125 -5.44 3.18 -2.49
N ILE A 126 -5.69 2.89 -1.20
CA ILE A 126 -4.66 2.88 -0.16
C ILE A 126 -4.29 1.43 0.17
N ARG A 127 -2.97 1.15 0.19
CA ARG A 127 -2.44 -0.12 0.69
C ARG A 127 -1.92 0.05 2.11
N ILE A 128 -2.53 -0.66 3.02
CA ILE A 128 -2.04 -0.86 4.39
C ILE A 128 -0.97 -1.96 4.36
N GLY A 129 0.23 -1.66 4.85
CA GLY A 129 1.36 -2.59 4.85
C GLY A 129 1.82 -2.94 6.26
N VAL A 130 1.23 -3.96 6.88
CA VAL A 130 1.65 -4.44 8.19
C VAL A 130 2.96 -5.22 8.09
N ASN A 131 3.87 -4.95 9.02
CA ASN A 131 5.13 -5.68 9.15
C ASN A 131 5.25 -6.21 10.58
N GLY A 132 5.41 -7.51 10.75
CA GLY A 132 5.56 -8.15 12.06
C GLY A 132 6.75 -7.61 12.89
N GLY A 133 7.74 -7.00 12.24
CA GLY A 133 8.88 -6.37 12.93
C GLY A 133 8.62 -4.94 13.43
N SER A 134 7.48 -4.34 13.13
CA SER A 134 7.15 -2.95 13.47
C SER A 134 5.68 -2.76 13.80
N LEU A 135 5.12 -3.66 14.59
CA LEU A 135 3.76 -3.52 15.13
C LEU A 135 3.68 -2.37 16.13
N GLU A 136 2.49 -1.83 16.30
CA GLU A 136 2.17 -0.80 17.28
C GLU A 136 2.49 -1.30 18.70
N LYS A 137 3.06 -0.41 19.52
CA LYS A 137 3.52 -0.77 20.87
C LYS A 137 2.41 -1.38 21.73
N HIS A 138 1.19 -0.86 21.64
CA HIS A 138 0.05 -1.36 22.42
C HIS A 138 -0.40 -2.76 21.97
N ILE A 139 -0.33 -3.05 20.66
CA ILE A 139 -0.64 -4.38 20.12
C ILE A 139 0.45 -5.37 20.54
N LEU A 140 1.72 -4.98 20.39
CA LEU A 140 2.82 -5.83 20.81
C LEU A 140 2.79 -6.12 22.32
N ALA A 141 2.43 -5.13 23.16
CA ALA A 141 2.26 -5.31 24.61
C ALA A 141 1.13 -6.29 24.92
N LYS A 142 0.03 -6.26 24.17
CA LYS A 142 -1.12 -7.18 24.36
C LYS A 142 -0.78 -8.63 24.03
N TYR A 143 -0.01 -8.86 22.97
CA TYR A 143 0.25 -10.22 22.45
C TYR A 143 1.63 -10.77 22.81
N GLY A 144 2.54 -9.95 23.30
CA GLY A 144 3.92 -10.33 23.67
C GLY A 144 4.84 -10.63 22.48
N ALA A 145 4.29 -10.90 21.30
CA ALA A 145 5.03 -11.26 20.09
C ALA A 145 4.22 -10.92 18.83
N PRO A 146 4.85 -10.82 17.63
CA PRO A 146 4.15 -10.61 16.37
C PRO A 146 3.48 -11.90 15.87
N VAL A 147 2.54 -12.42 16.66
CA VAL A 147 1.71 -13.57 16.29
C VAL A 147 0.71 -13.21 15.18
N PRO A 148 0.09 -14.18 14.48
CA PRO A 148 -0.88 -13.90 13.43
C PRO A 148 -2.00 -12.96 13.85
N GLU A 149 -2.54 -13.15 15.05
CA GLU A 149 -3.62 -12.34 15.64
C GLU A 149 -3.18 -10.88 15.83
N ALA A 150 -1.95 -10.65 16.30
CA ALA A 150 -1.39 -9.31 16.47
C ALA A 150 -1.25 -8.59 15.13
N MET A 151 -0.77 -9.29 14.09
CA MET A 151 -0.63 -8.71 12.75
C MET A 151 -1.98 -8.38 12.11
N VAL A 152 -2.99 -9.24 12.32
CA VAL A 152 -4.36 -8.99 11.83
C VAL A 152 -5.02 -7.85 12.60
N GLU A 153 -4.87 -7.79 13.93
CA GLU A 153 -5.37 -6.67 14.73
C GLU A 153 -4.77 -5.34 14.29
N SER A 154 -3.45 -5.28 14.02
CA SER A 154 -2.79 -4.12 13.45
C SER A 154 -3.39 -3.73 12.09
N ALA A 155 -3.58 -4.70 11.18
CA ALA A 155 -4.21 -4.42 9.89
C ALA A 155 -5.61 -3.82 10.05
N MET A 156 -6.45 -4.43 10.87
CA MET A 156 -7.82 -3.98 11.12
C MET A 156 -7.90 -2.66 11.89
N TYR A 157 -6.92 -2.37 12.73
CA TYR A 157 -6.78 -1.04 13.33
C TYR A 157 -6.64 0.05 12.26
N HIS A 158 -5.72 -0.14 11.32
CA HIS A 158 -5.50 0.81 10.21
C HIS A 158 -6.70 0.89 9.25
N VAL A 159 -7.39 -0.23 9.01
CA VAL A 159 -8.64 -0.24 8.22
C VAL A 159 -9.69 0.65 8.88
N ARG A 160 -9.93 0.47 10.18
CA ARG A 160 -10.92 1.28 10.92
C ARG A 160 -10.58 2.77 10.92
N LEU A 161 -9.30 3.15 10.95
CA LEU A 161 -8.89 4.55 10.84
C LEU A 161 -9.30 5.16 9.49
N LEU A 162 -9.20 4.42 8.39
CA LEU A 162 -9.63 4.90 7.07
C LEU A 162 -11.17 4.89 6.95
N GLN A 163 -11.83 3.83 7.43
CA GLN A 163 -13.29 3.72 7.39
C GLN A 163 -14.00 4.79 8.21
N LYS A 164 -13.36 5.33 9.25
CA LYS A 164 -13.86 6.50 9.99
C LYS A 164 -14.11 7.71 9.08
N TYR A 165 -13.45 7.77 7.91
CA TYR A 165 -13.56 8.83 6.92
C TYR A 165 -14.14 8.33 5.59
N ASP A 166 -15.03 7.33 5.64
CA ASP A 166 -15.73 6.76 4.49
C ASP A 166 -14.79 6.30 3.37
N PHE A 167 -13.61 5.75 3.75
CA PHE A 167 -12.64 5.25 2.80
C PHE A 167 -12.57 3.72 2.83
N ASP A 168 -13.06 3.06 1.75
CA ASP A 168 -13.15 1.60 1.61
C ASP A 168 -12.35 1.01 0.44
N ASN A 169 -11.65 1.85 -0.32
CA ASN A 169 -10.80 1.39 -1.43
C ASN A 169 -9.43 0.93 -0.92
N ILE A 170 -9.44 -0.16 -0.11
CA ILE A 170 -8.32 -0.59 0.71
C ILE A 170 -7.72 -1.90 0.19
N VAL A 171 -6.40 -1.96 0.15
CA VAL A 171 -5.60 -3.18 -0.05
C VAL A 171 -4.81 -3.45 1.24
N ILE A 172 -4.79 -4.69 1.70
CA ILE A 172 -4.04 -5.08 2.91
C ILE A 172 -2.90 -6.01 2.53
N SER A 173 -1.74 -5.77 3.13
CA SER A 173 -0.60 -6.69 3.03
C SER A 173 0.04 -6.91 4.40
N ILE A 174 0.41 -8.16 4.67
CA ILE A 174 1.10 -8.56 5.89
C ILE A 174 2.44 -9.16 5.51
N LYS A 175 3.51 -8.71 6.18
CA LYS A 175 4.87 -9.24 6.02
C LYS A 175 5.37 -9.85 7.33
N SER A 176 5.90 -11.06 7.23
CA SER A 176 6.67 -11.70 8.30
C SER A 176 7.82 -12.50 7.67
N SER A 177 8.99 -12.51 8.31
CA SER A 177 10.11 -13.37 7.93
C SER A 177 9.83 -14.85 8.21
N ASN A 178 8.89 -15.14 9.11
CA ASN A 178 8.40 -16.49 9.37
C ASN A 178 7.22 -16.81 8.44
N VAL A 179 7.47 -17.65 7.42
CA VAL A 179 6.47 -17.97 6.38
C VAL A 179 5.22 -18.65 6.94
N PRO A 180 5.28 -19.68 7.81
CA PRO A 180 4.09 -20.25 8.41
C PRO A 180 3.23 -19.23 9.16
N ARG A 181 3.86 -18.32 9.90
CA ARG A 181 3.18 -17.22 10.61
C ARG A 181 2.50 -16.27 9.65
N MET A 182 3.17 -15.88 8.57
CA MET A 182 2.59 -15.04 7.53
C MET A 182 1.36 -15.69 6.89
N MET A 183 1.45 -16.99 6.55
CA MET A 183 0.33 -17.74 5.97
C MET A 183 -0.85 -17.83 6.94
N ALA A 184 -0.60 -18.05 8.23
CA ALA A 184 -1.64 -18.09 9.26
C ALA A 184 -2.32 -16.71 9.40
N ALA A 185 -1.55 -15.61 9.39
CA ALA A 185 -2.09 -14.26 9.44
C ALA A 185 -2.98 -13.95 8.22
N TYR A 186 -2.58 -14.34 7.01
CA TYR A 186 -3.43 -14.15 5.82
C TYR A 186 -4.71 -14.99 5.86
N ARG A 187 -4.66 -16.22 6.37
CA ARG A 187 -5.86 -17.05 6.55
C ARG A 187 -6.84 -16.43 7.54
N LEU A 188 -6.31 -15.95 8.67
CA LEU A 188 -7.10 -15.27 9.68
C LEU A 188 -7.69 -13.95 9.15
N LEU A 189 -6.89 -13.12 8.48
CA LEU A 189 -7.36 -11.89 7.86
C LEU A 189 -8.47 -12.18 6.85
N ALA A 190 -8.28 -13.20 6.02
CA ALA A 190 -9.26 -13.58 5.00
C ALA A 190 -10.62 -14.03 5.59
N SER A 191 -10.65 -14.58 6.81
CA SER A 191 -11.88 -14.92 7.51
C SER A 191 -12.58 -13.73 8.15
N GLN A 192 -11.85 -12.63 8.42
CA GLN A 192 -12.37 -11.42 9.05
C GLN A 192 -12.76 -10.33 8.05
N THR A 193 -12.19 -10.36 6.84
CA THR A 193 -12.51 -9.41 5.79
C THR A 193 -13.58 -10.00 4.87
N ARG A 194 -14.76 -9.39 4.84
CA ARG A 194 -15.84 -9.81 3.95
C ARG A 194 -15.49 -9.46 2.50
N SER A 195 -15.92 -10.32 1.59
CA SER A 195 -15.75 -10.14 0.15
C SER A 195 -16.89 -9.37 -0.51
N GLU A 196 -17.92 -9.04 0.25
CA GLU A 196 -19.23 -8.61 -0.29
C GLU A 196 -19.71 -7.25 0.25
N GLU A 197 -18.87 -6.47 0.91
CA GLU A 197 -19.28 -5.14 1.37
C GLU A 197 -18.34 -4.06 0.87
#